data_db125d33e4884d7e9dcd44d123c38873
#
_entry.id   db125d33e4884d7e9dcd44d123c38873
#
_cell.length_a   1.000
_cell.length_b   1.000
_cell.length_c   1.000
_cell.angle_alpha   90.00
_cell.angle_beta   90.00
_cell.angle_gamma   90.00
#
_symmetry.space_group_name_H-M   'P 1'
#
loop_
_entity.id
_entity.type
_entity.pdbx_description
1 polymer ?
#
loop_
_entity_poly.entity_id
_entity_poly.type
_entity_poly.pdbx_seq_one_letter_code
_entity_poly.pdbx_strand_id
1 'polypeptide(L)'
;MKMEILSFKTICQRLESLNLPKFDLIVGIAEGGIVPASLAAYKAGCDIEIIKINYRDINNSPSFDKPKLLSKISEFHQKKNILIVDDVSVSGKTLDFAKSFFRGNEIKTLVFKGKGDFVLFPEIKECVNWPWKMEF
;
A
#
# COMPACT_ATOMS: atom_id res chain seq x y z
N MET A 1 -16.29 17.25 -9.94
CA MET A 1 -15.10 16.97 -9.10
C MET A 1 -13.88 16.89 -10.00
N LYS A 2 -12.84 17.63 -9.62
CA LYS A 2 -11.59 17.58 -10.35
C LYS A 2 -10.82 16.31 -9.99
N MET A 3 -10.31 15.60 -11.00
CA MET A 3 -9.54 14.37 -10.82
C MET A 3 -8.13 14.56 -11.38
N GLU A 4 -7.14 14.16 -10.59
CA GLU A 4 -5.75 14.20 -10.99
C GLU A 4 -5.42 12.94 -11.79
N ILE A 5 -4.74 13.11 -12.92
CA ILE A 5 -4.30 11.99 -13.75
C ILE A 5 -2.78 11.89 -13.64
N LEU A 6 -2.29 10.74 -13.21
CA LEU A 6 -0.88 10.47 -13.06
C LEU A 6 -0.44 9.35 -13.99
N SER A 7 0.69 9.56 -14.66
CA SER A 7 1.30 8.53 -15.51
C SER A 7 2.23 7.64 -14.70
N PHE A 8 2.52 6.44 -15.22
CA PHE A 8 3.54 5.57 -14.65
C PHE A 8 4.89 6.28 -14.60
N LYS A 9 5.23 7.04 -15.62
CA LYS A 9 6.50 7.78 -15.67
C LYS A 9 6.62 8.73 -14.49
N THR A 10 5.57 9.51 -14.20
CA THR A 10 5.56 10.45 -13.09
C THR A 10 5.70 9.72 -11.75
N ILE A 11 4.99 8.61 -11.60
CA ILE A 11 5.04 7.80 -10.39
C ILE A 11 6.44 7.23 -10.17
N CYS A 12 7.03 6.65 -11.21
CA CYS A 12 8.37 6.08 -11.12
C CYS A 12 9.44 7.14 -10.83
N GLN A 13 9.33 8.30 -11.44
CA GLN A 13 10.24 9.42 -11.15
C GLN A 13 10.13 9.87 -9.70
N ARG A 14 8.91 9.95 -9.17
CA ARG A 14 8.69 10.34 -7.77
C ARG A 14 9.24 9.27 -6.82
N LEU A 15 9.02 8.00 -7.12
CA LEU A 15 9.58 6.89 -6.32
C LEU A 15 11.10 6.91 -6.33
N GLU A 16 11.71 7.18 -7.48
CA GLU A 16 13.17 7.24 -7.59
C GLU A 16 13.74 8.34 -6.68
N SER A 17 13.07 9.48 -6.60
CA SER A 17 13.51 10.60 -5.76
C SER A 17 13.16 10.43 -4.28
N LEU A 18 12.27 9.50 -3.94
CA LEU A 18 11.88 9.27 -2.56
C LEU A 18 13.00 8.56 -1.79
N ASN A 19 13.44 9.19 -0.70
CA ASN A 19 14.52 8.63 0.10
C ASN A 19 13.94 7.66 1.14
N LEU A 20 14.02 6.37 0.85
CA LEU A 20 13.55 5.32 1.74
C LEU A 20 14.73 4.62 2.42
N PRO A 21 14.58 4.22 3.70
CA PRO A 21 15.57 3.33 4.33
C PRO A 21 15.52 1.95 3.68
N LYS A 22 16.45 1.08 4.07
CA LYS A 22 16.47 -0.29 3.57
C LYS A 22 15.35 -1.12 4.19
N PHE A 23 14.69 -1.92 3.35
CA PHE A 23 13.66 -2.86 3.78
C PHE A 23 14.03 -4.27 3.34
N ASP A 24 13.58 -5.25 4.13
CA ASP A 24 13.77 -6.68 3.85
C ASP A 24 12.58 -7.27 3.11
N LEU A 25 11.41 -6.68 3.31
CA LEU A 25 10.15 -7.16 2.74
C LEU A 25 9.23 -6.00 2.46
N ILE A 26 8.62 -6.01 1.29
CA ILE A 26 7.52 -5.12 0.93
C ILE A 26 6.22 -5.91 1.02
N VAL A 27 5.23 -5.39 1.73
CA VAL A 27 3.90 -6.00 1.83
C VAL A 27 2.91 -5.08 1.14
N GLY A 28 2.28 -5.55 0.08
CA GLY A 28 1.26 -4.79 -0.63
C GLY A 28 -0.14 -5.21 -0.20
N ILE A 29 -1.02 -4.23 -0.08
CA ILE A 29 -2.43 -4.48 0.26
C ILE A 29 -3.25 -4.50 -1.03
N ALA A 30 -3.72 -5.69 -1.40
CA ALA A 30 -4.54 -5.84 -2.60
C ALA A 30 -5.94 -5.23 -2.38
N GLU A 31 -6.55 -4.69 -3.42
CA GLU A 31 -6.00 -4.74 -4.78
C GLU A 31 -5.22 -3.47 -5.13
N GLY A 32 -5.58 -2.32 -4.57
CA GLY A 32 -4.97 -1.03 -4.91
C GLY A 32 -3.47 -0.93 -4.67
N GLY A 33 -2.96 -1.69 -3.71
CA GLY A 33 -1.54 -1.69 -3.38
C GLY A 33 -0.67 -2.67 -4.17
N ILE A 34 -1.26 -3.46 -5.08
CA ILE A 34 -0.47 -4.46 -5.84
C ILE A 34 0.60 -3.78 -6.70
N VAL A 35 0.21 -2.84 -7.53
CA VAL A 35 1.18 -2.13 -8.39
C VAL A 35 2.10 -1.24 -7.58
N PRO A 36 1.59 -0.42 -6.64
CA PRO A 36 2.48 0.35 -5.77
C PRO A 36 3.52 -0.47 -5.04
N ALA A 37 3.13 -1.61 -4.46
CA ALA A 37 4.06 -2.48 -3.75
C ALA A 37 5.09 -3.11 -4.69
N SER A 38 4.67 -3.49 -5.90
CA SER A 38 5.58 -4.04 -6.91
C SER A 38 6.65 -3.04 -7.31
N LEU A 39 6.26 -1.79 -7.53
CA LEU A 39 7.21 -0.72 -7.85
C LEU A 39 8.16 -0.44 -6.68
N ALA A 40 7.62 -0.43 -5.45
CA ALA A 40 8.44 -0.24 -4.25
C ALA A 40 9.44 -1.38 -4.05
N ALA A 41 9.02 -2.62 -4.27
CA ALA A 41 9.90 -3.79 -4.16
C ALA A 41 11.00 -3.75 -5.22
N TYR A 42 10.67 -3.32 -6.42
CA TYR A 42 11.65 -3.16 -7.50
C TYR A 42 12.72 -2.14 -7.11
N LYS A 43 12.29 -0.99 -6.58
CA LYS A 43 13.21 0.04 -6.09
C LYS A 43 14.07 -0.46 -4.93
N ALA A 44 13.46 -1.15 -3.97
CA ALA A 44 14.16 -1.63 -2.77
C ALA A 44 15.06 -2.84 -3.04
N GLY A 45 14.79 -3.59 -4.12
CA GLY A 45 15.53 -4.80 -4.43
C GLY A 45 15.32 -5.91 -3.42
N CYS A 46 14.13 -6.02 -2.84
CA CYS A 46 13.82 -7.02 -1.83
C CYS A 46 12.55 -7.81 -2.17
N ASP A 47 12.22 -8.77 -1.33
CA ASP A 47 11.05 -9.63 -1.51
C ASP A 47 9.74 -8.85 -1.35
N ILE A 48 8.69 -9.40 -1.94
CA ILE A 48 7.34 -8.85 -1.88
C ILE A 48 6.35 -9.92 -1.45
N GLU A 49 5.36 -9.50 -0.67
CA GLU A 49 4.21 -10.31 -0.31
C GLU A 49 2.95 -9.46 -0.49
N ILE A 50 1.90 -10.06 -1.04
CA ILE A 50 0.62 -9.39 -1.23
C ILE A 50 -0.40 -10.00 -0.28
N ILE A 51 -1.06 -9.15 0.50
CA ILE A 51 -2.17 -9.59 1.37
C ILE A 51 -3.44 -8.91 0.91
N LYS A 52 -4.57 -9.56 1.13
CA LYS A 52 -5.87 -9.03 0.76
C LYS A 52 -6.68 -8.75 2.02
N ILE A 53 -7.09 -7.49 2.17
CA ILE A 53 -7.88 -7.01 3.32
C ILE A 53 -9.14 -6.38 2.78
N ASN A 54 -10.29 -6.65 3.41
CA ASN A 54 -11.54 -6.09 2.98
C ASN A 54 -12.42 -5.68 4.16
N TYR A 55 -13.06 -4.51 4.01
CA TYR A 55 -14.08 -3.99 4.90
C TYR A 55 -15.48 -4.26 4.42
N ARG A 56 -15.65 -4.57 3.12
CA ARG A 56 -16.93 -4.50 2.44
C ARG A 56 -17.37 -5.90 2.02
N ASP A 57 -18.69 -6.08 1.98
CA ASP A 57 -19.28 -7.32 1.47
C ASP A 57 -19.30 -7.30 -0.07
N ILE A 58 -19.89 -8.35 -0.65
CA ILE A 58 -19.99 -8.52 -2.09
C ILE A 58 -20.76 -7.38 -2.78
N ASN A 59 -21.62 -6.68 -2.02
CA ASN A 59 -22.40 -5.55 -2.53
C ASN A 59 -21.69 -4.21 -2.32
N ASN A 60 -20.44 -4.24 -1.93
CA ASN A 60 -19.62 -3.06 -1.63
C ASN A 60 -20.17 -2.25 -0.44
N SER A 61 -20.92 -2.89 0.44
CA SER A 61 -21.42 -2.28 1.68
C SER A 61 -20.51 -2.63 2.85
N PRO A 62 -20.31 -1.73 3.82
CA PRO A 62 -19.53 -2.08 5.01
C PRO A 62 -20.24 -3.19 5.77
N SER A 63 -19.63 -4.37 5.82
CA SER A 63 -20.22 -5.54 6.49
C SER A 63 -19.51 -5.93 7.78
N PHE A 64 -18.36 -5.30 8.06
CA PHE A 64 -17.57 -5.59 9.26
C PHE A 64 -17.26 -4.29 10.00
N ASP A 65 -17.21 -4.35 11.32
CA ASP A 65 -16.80 -3.22 12.15
C ASP A 65 -15.32 -2.88 11.96
N LYS A 66 -14.55 -3.84 11.47
CA LYS A 66 -13.12 -3.71 11.19
C LYS A 66 -12.75 -4.53 9.96
N PRO A 67 -11.58 -4.23 9.34
CA PRO A 67 -11.15 -4.96 8.16
C PRO A 67 -10.94 -6.44 8.45
N LYS A 68 -11.06 -7.25 7.40
CA LYS A 68 -10.89 -8.70 7.48
C LYS A 68 -9.82 -9.14 6.51
N LEU A 69 -8.90 -9.99 6.98
CA LEU A 69 -7.88 -10.59 6.14
C LEU A 69 -8.51 -11.71 5.31
N LEU A 70 -8.39 -11.61 3.98
CA LEU A 70 -8.96 -12.57 3.03
C LEU A 70 -7.91 -13.49 2.41
N SER A 71 -6.64 -13.30 2.71
CA SER A 71 -5.53 -14.11 2.21
C SER A 71 -4.75 -14.71 3.36
N LYS A 72 -3.89 -15.67 3.06
CA LYS A 72 -2.96 -16.22 4.05
C LYS A 72 -1.65 -15.46 4.01
N ILE A 73 -1.01 -15.33 5.18
CA ILE A 73 0.37 -14.90 5.24
C ILE A 73 1.25 -16.11 4.95
N SER A 74 2.07 -16.01 3.90
CA SER A 74 2.82 -17.16 3.39
C SER A 74 3.94 -17.64 4.31
N GLU A 75 4.51 -16.72 5.10
CA GLU A 75 5.63 -17.02 6.00
C GLU A 75 5.49 -16.26 7.30
N PHE A 76 6.14 -16.77 8.33
CA PHE A 76 6.29 -16.07 9.60
C PHE A 76 7.54 -15.20 9.54
N HIS A 77 7.37 -13.91 9.74
CA HIS A 77 8.46 -12.93 9.68
C HIS A 77 8.78 -12.40 11.07
N GLN A 78 10.07 -12.32 11.40
CA GLN A 78 10.54 -11.70 12.65
C GLN A 78 11.85 -10.95 12.44
N LYS A 79 12.00 -9.86 13.18
CA LYS A 79 13.22 -9.04 13.20
C LYS A 79 13.60 -8.53 11.81
N LYS A 80 12.59 -8.22 10.99
CA LYS A 80 12.78 -7.68 9.64
C LYS A 80 12.32 -6.23 9.59
N ASN A 81 12.84 -5.51 8.61
CA ASN A 81 12.35 -4.19 8.26
C ASN A 81 11.33 -4.34 7.15
N ILE A 82 10.08 -4.04 7.45
CA ILE A 82 8.94 -4.25 6.56
C ILE A 82 8.33 -2.91 6.17
N LEU A 83 8.07 -2.74 4.88
CA LEU A 83 7.30 -1.62 4.36
C LEU A 83 5.96 -2.12 3.86
N ILE A 84 4.88 -1.68 4.47
CA ILE A 84 3.51 -1.96 4.02
C ILE A 84 3.11 -0.86 3.06
N VAL A 85 2.62 -1.24 1.88
CA VAL A 85 2.34 -0.31 0.79
C VAL A 85 0.89 -0.42 0.34
N ASP A 86 0.24 0.73 0.18
CA ASP A 86 -1.07 0.85 -0.41
C ASP A 86 -1.11 2.08 -1.33
N ASP A 87 -2.12 2.17 -2.18
CA ASP A 87 -2.28 3.33 -3.06
C ASP A 87 -2.78 4.55 -2.26
N VAL A 88 -3.89 4.41 -1.56
CA VAL A 88 -4.53 5.51 -0.82
C VAL A 88 -4.90 5.02 0.59
N SER A 89 -4.63 5.85 1.59
CA SER A 89 -5.07 5.62 2.96
C SER A 89 -5.73 6.88 3.49
N VAL A 90 -7.00 6.79 3.86
CA VAL A 90 -7.76 7.92 4.41
C VAL A 90 -7.67 7.92 5.93
N SER A 91 -8.13 6.86 6.59
CA SER A 91 -8.14 6.76 8.05
C SER A 91 -6.91 6.10 8.64
N GLY A 92 -6.22 5.28 7.86
CA GLY A 92 -5.10 4.46 8.33
C GLY A 92 -5.52 3.13 8.93
N LYS A 93 -6.80 2.83 9.03
CA LYS A 93 -7.30 1.61 9.69
C LYS A 93 -6.84 0.34 8.99
N THR A 94 -6.85 0.33 7.66
CA THR A 94 -6.40 -0.83 6.88
C THR A 94 -4.91 -1.09 7.10
N LEU A 95 -4.10 -0.04 7.11
CA LEU A 95 -2.67 -0.14 7.37
C LEU A 95 -2.41 -0.66 8.78
N ASP A 96 -3.13 -0.14 9.78
CA ASP A 96 -2.98 -0.58 11.18
C ASP A 96 -3.35 -2.05 11.34
N PHE A 97 -4.41 -2.49 10.66
CA PHE A 97 -4.80 -3.89 10.68
C PHE A 97 -3.72 -4.77 10.04
N ALA A 98 -3.18 -4.33 8.90
CA ALA A 98 -2.09 -5.04 8.21
C ALA A 98 -0.87 -5.21 9.12
N LYS A 99 -0.49 -4.16 9.85
CA LYS A 99 0.62 -4.21 10.79
C LYS A 99 0.45 -5.33 11.82
N SER A 100 -0.77 -5.61 12.24
CA SER A 100 -1.04 -6.60 13.28
C SER A 100 -0.59 -8.02 12.91
N PHE A 101 -0.43 -8.31 11.62
CA PHE A 101 0.02 -9.61 11.13
C PHE A 101 1.55 -9.74 11.08
N PHE A 102 2.27 -8.67 11.33
CA PHE A 102 3.73 -8.64 11.22
C PHE A 102 4.40 -8.16 12.51
N ARG A 103 3.78 -8.44 13.64
CA ARG A 103 4.34 -8.09 14.97
C ARG A 103 5.70 -8.76 15.14
N GLY A 104 6.61 -8.08 15.84
CA GLY A 104 7.98 -8.55 16.01
C GLY A 104 8.93 -8.04 14.94
N ASN A 105 8.45 -7.14 14.09
CA ASN A 105 9.23 -6.53 13.01
C ASN A 105 9.22 -5.00 13.14
N GLU A 106 10.17 -4.35 12.50
CA GLU A 106 10.16 -2.89 12.32
C GLU A 106 9.29 -2.57 11.12
N ILE A 107 8.16 -1.92 11.33
CA ILE A 107 7.16 -1.70 10.28
C ILE A 107 7.02 -0.22 9.99
N LYS A 108 7.12 0.13 8.71
CA LYS A 108 6.78 1.45 8.19
C LYS A 108 5.72 1.29 7.09
N THR A 109 5.07 2.39 6.75
CA THR A 109 4.04 2.39 5.71
C THR A 109 4.38 3.40 4.63
N LEU A 110 4.10 3.02 3.39
CA LEU A 110 4.16 3.91 2.23
C LEU A 110 2.80 3.92 1.57
N VAL A 111 2.24 5.10 1.40
CA VAL A 111 1.04 5.29 0.59
C VAL A 111 1.37 6.29 -0.50
N PHE A 112 0.72 6.16 -1.64
CA PHE A 112 0.90 7.13 -2.70
C PHE A 112 0.16 8.41 -2.38
N LYS A 113 -0.98 8.31 -1.68
CA LYS A 113 -1.76 9.45 -1.22
C LYS A 113 -2.43 9.13 0.13
N GLY A 114 -2.45 10.11 1.03
CA GLY A 114 -3.16 9.99 2.30
C GLY A 114 -2.25 9.87 3.51
N LYS A 115 -2.61 8.99 4.45
CA LYS A 115 -1.90 8.83 5.73
C LYS A 115 -0.97 7.63 5.72
N GLY A 116 0.31 7.88 5.89
CA GLY A 116 1.34 6.86 6.03
C GLY A 116 2.62 7.48 6.56
N ASP A 117 3.58 6.64 6.92
CA ASP A 117 4.89 7.14 7.36
C ASP A 117 5.60 7.85 6.20
N PHE A 118 5.46 7.32 4.99
CA PHE A 118 5.93 7.94 3.76
C PHE A 118 4.73 8.15 2.83
N VAL A 119 4.66 9.32 2.20
CA VAL A 119 3.59 9.65 1.26
C VAL A 119 4.23 10.13 -0.03
N LEU A 120 3.91 9.44 -1.14
CA LEU A 120 4.54 9.74 -2.42
C LEU A 120 4.10 11.08 -3.00
N PHE A 121 2.81 11.40 -2.89
CA PHE A 121 2.21 12.65 -3.40
C PHE A 121 1.49 13.41 -2.28
N PRO A 122 2.23 13.96 -1.31
CA PRO A 122 1.58 14.65 -0.19
C PRO A 122 0.87 15.94 -0.59
N GLU A 123 1.23 16.49 -1.74
CA GLU A 123 0.65 17.75 -2.25
C GLU A 123 -0.73 17.54 -2.92
N ILE A 124 -1.06 16.31 -3.33
CA ILE A 124 -2.30 16.04 -4.06
C ILE A 124 -3.45 15.83 -3.09
N LYS A 125 -4.49 16.65 -3.20
CA LYS A 125 -5.71 16.56 -2.38
C LYS A 125 -6.89 15.98 -3.16
N GLU A 126 -6.86 16.06 -4.47
CA GLU A 126 -7.92 15.58 -5.36
C GLU A 126 -7.88 14.04 -5.46
N CYS A 127 -8.98 13.44 -5.91
CA CYS A 127 -8.98 12.03 -6.28
C CYS A 127 -8.01 11.80 -7.43
N VAL A 128 -7.33 10.66 -7.40
CA VAL A 128 -6.35 10.30 -8.42
C VAL A 128 -6.86 9.15 -9.26
N ASN A 129 -6.75 9.32 -10.57
CA ASN A 129 -6.97 8.24 -11.53
C ASN A 129 -5.63 7.56 -11.79
N TRP A 130 -5.42 6.46 -11.08
CA TRP A 130 -4.17 5.70 -11.18
C TRP A 130 -4.09 4.91 -12.48
N PRO A 131 -2.89 4.77 -13.08
CA PRO A 131 -2.77 4.06 -14.37
C PRO A 131 -3.22 2.60 -14.32
N TRP A 132 -3.11 1.94 -13.17
CA TRP A 132 -3.52 0.53 -13.01
C TRP A 132 -5.01 0.36 -12.75
N LYS A 133 -5.77 1.44 -12.60
CA LYS A 133 -7.22 1.39 -12.35
C LYS A 133 -8.03 1.78 -13.58
N MET A 134 -7.49 1.54 -14.75
CA MET A 134 -8.23 1.77 -15.99
C MET A 134 -9.32 0.71 -16.15
N GLU A 135 -10.46 1.12 -16.73
CA GLU A 135 -11.51 0.18 -17.08
C GLU A 135 -11.10 -0.60 -18.35
N PHE A 136 -11.35 -1.89 -18.29
CA PHE A 136 -11.06 -2.80 -19.40
C PHE A 136 -12.33 -3.31 -20.06
#